data_f35c97a2a35a8c0123a70eb226daef81
#
_entry.id   f35c97a2a35a8c0123a70eb226daef81
#
_cell.length_a   1.000
_cell.length_b   1.000
_cell.length_c   1.000
_cell.angle_alpha   90.00
_cell.angle_beta   90.00
_cell.angle_gamma   90.00
#
_symmetry.space_group_name_H-M   'P 1'
#
loop_
_entity.id
_entity.type
_entity.pdbx_description
1 polymer ?
#
loop_
_entity_poly.entity_id
_entity_poly.type
_entity_poly.pdbx_seq_one_letter_code
_entity_poly.pdbx_strand_id
1 'polypeptide(L)'
;KAGVDIIALDATNQSRPGGVSMEELYSEIRRKYPKQLLMADCSTYEEAVHADHLGFDFIGTTLVGYTPQSKGTHIEENDFELIRNILADIRHPMIAEGNIDTPQKARRVIELGAHSVVVGSIITRPQVITKRFVSCMEQTD
;
A
#
# COMPACT_ATOMS: atom_id res chain seq x y z
N LYS A 1 -11.39 -11.30 17.39
CA LYS A 1 -12.69 -11.17 18.09
C LYS A 1 -13.43 -9.88 17.70
N ALA A 2 -12.78 -8.95 16.99
CA ALA A 2 -13.43 -7.72 16.51
C ALA A 2 -14.36 -7.95 15.31
N GLY A 3 -14.25 -9.11 14.64
CA GLY A 3 -15.10 -9.46 13.49
C GLY A 3 -14.79 -8.65 12.24
N VAL A 4 -13.52 -8.31 12.02
CA VAL A 4 -13.10 -7.62 10.80
C VAL A 4 -13.09 -8.56 9.62
N ASP A 5 -13.38 -8.07 8.42
CA ASP A 5 -13.39 -8.86 7.19
C ASP A 5 -11.97 -9.12 6.68
N ILE A 6 -11.09 -8.13 6.75
CA ILE A 6 -9.70 -8.19 6.30
C ILE A 6 -8.77 -7.73 7.42
N ILE A 7 -7.64 -8.41 7.61
CA ILE A 7 -6.54 -7.97 8.47
C ILE A 7 -5.39 -7.52 7.58
N ALA A 8 -5.02 -6.23 7.67
CA ALA A 8 -3.83 -5.70 7.03
C ALA A 8 -2.60 -5.87 7.94
N LEU A 9 -1.48 -6.27 7.35
CA LEU A 9 -0.21 -6.50 8.03
C LEU A 9 0.90 -5.72 7.33
N ASP A 10 1.78 -5.09 8.11
CA ASP A 10 3.05 -4.57 7.61
C ASP A 10 3.89 -5.74 7.05
N ALA A 11 3.94 -5.86 5.72
CA ALA A 11 4.66 -6.89 5.01
C ALA A 11 6.05 -6.44 4.52
N THR A 12 6.54 -5.33 5.06
CA THR A 12 7.87 -4.81 4.70
C THR A 12 9.01 -5.62 5.35
N ASN A 13 10.22 -5.41 4.85
CA ASN A 13 11.44 -6.00 5.38
C ASN A 13 11.95 -5.31 6.67
N GLN A 14 11.13 -4.48 7.31
CA GLN A 14 11.49 -3.85 8.58
C GLN A 14 11.52 -4.86 9.73
N SER A 15 12.40 -4.59 10.71
CA SER A 15 12.49 -5.40 11.93
C SER A 15 11.18 -5.33 12.72
N ARG A 16 10.65 -6.48 13.08
CA ARG A 16 9.45 -6.62 13.92
C ARG A 16 9.82 -6.85 15.39
N PRO A 17 8.94 -6.48 16.33
CA PRO A 17 9.13 -6.82 17.73
C PRO A 17 9.37 -8.32 17.92
N GLY A 18 10.39 -8.67 18.72
CA GLY A 18 10.76 -10.07 18.96
C GLY A 18 11.52 -10.75 17.82
N GLY A 19 11.88 -10.03 16.76
CA GLY A 19 12.63 -10.59 15.62
C GLY A 19 11.82 -11.55 14.74
N VAL A 20 10.49 -11.52 14.83
CA VAL A 20 9.59 -12.42 14.07
C VAL A 20 9.66 -12.07 12.58
N SER A 21 9.88 -13.07 11.72
CA SER A 21 9.84 -12.87 10.27
C SER A 21 8.41 -12.71 9.75
N MET A 22 8.27 -12.24 8.49
CA MET A 22 6.94 -12.13 7.86
C MET A 22 6.33 -13.52 7.66
N GLU A 23 7.13 -14.49 7.26
CA GLU A 23 6.71 -15.88 7.04
C GLU A 23 6.19 -16.54 8.32
N GLU A 24 6.89 -16.32 9.44
CA GLU A 24 6.47 -16.83 10.76
C GLU A 24 5.15 -16.18 11.17
N LEU A 25 5.03 -14.86 11.06
CA LEU A 25 3.82 -14.12 11.39
C LEU A 25 2.64 -14.56 10.53
N TYR A 26 2.83 -14.61 9.20
CA TYR A 26 1.82 -15.08 8.26
C TYR A 26 1.35 -16.50 8.60
N SER A 27 2.30 -17.42 8.80
CA SER A 27 2.01 -18.83 9.11
C SER A 27 1.24 -18.99 10.41
N GLU A 28 1.60 -18.23 11.44
CA GLU A 28 0.89 -18.26 12.72
C GLU A 28 -0.56 -17.76 12.57
N ILE A 29 -0.77 -16.65 11.83
CA ILE A 29 -2.10 -16.09 11.60
C ILE A 29 -2.95 -17.08 10.78
N ARG A 30 -2.41 -17.64 9.70
CA ARG A 30 -3.12 -18.62 8.87
C ARG A 30 -3.50 -19.87 9.66
N ARG A 31 -2.59 -20.37 10.49
CA ARG A 31 -2.87 -21.53 11.37
C ARG A 31 -4.01 -21.24 12.34
N LYS A 32 -4.06 -20.03 12.91
CA LYS A 32 -5.04 -19.62 13.91
C LYS A 32 -6.37 -19.20 13.30
N TYR A 33 -6.32 -18.58 12.11
CA TYR A 33 -7.46 -18.02 11.41
C TYR A 33 -7.44 -18.39 9.92
N PRO A 34 -7.68 -19.67 9.56
CA PRO A 34 -7.43 -20.19 8.21
C PRO A 34 -8.29 -19.57 7.12
N LYS A 35 -9.43 -18.98 7.49
CA LYS A 35 -10.38 -18.35 6.55
C LYS A 35 -10.35 -16.82 6.56
N GLN A 36 -9.50 -16.21 7.41
CA GLN A 36 -9.40 -14.76 7.50
C GLN A 36 -8.70 -14.20 6.27
N LEU A 37 -9.28 -13.21 5.63
CA LEU A 37 -8.61 -12.50 4.54
C LEU A 37 -7.48 -11.65 5.11
N LEU A 38 -6.31 -11.71 4.44
CA LEU A 38 -5.11 -10.99 4.81
C LEU A 38 -4.66 -10.07 3.68
N MET A 39 -4.33 -8.84 4.02
CA MET A 39 -3.74 -7.86 3.11
C MET A 39 -2.30 -7.59 3.53
N ALA A 40 -1.39 -7.57 2.57
CA ALA A 40 0.00 -7.21 2.78
C ALA A 40 0.21 -5.72 2.48
N ASP A 41 0.63 -4.94 3.47
CA ASP A 41 1.05 -3.55 3.28
C ASP A 41 2.53 -3.51 2.90
N CYS A 42 2.84 -3.24 1.62
CA CYS A 42 4.18 -3.29 1.03
C CYS A 42 4.71 -1.89 0.71
N SER A 43 6.02 -1.78 0.63
CA SER A 43 6.73 -0.55 0.27
C SER A 43 7.59 -0.68 -0.99
N THR A 44 7.91 -1.90 -1.41
CA THR A 44 8.73 -2.19 -2.61
C THR A 44 8.10 -3.27 -3.47
N TYR A 45 8.61 -3.39 -4.70
CA TYR A 45 8.22 -4.46 -5.62
C TYR A 45 8.53 -5.86 -5.06
N GLU A 46 9.73 -6.04 -4.49
CA GLU A 46 10.17 -7.32 -3.94
C GLU A 46 9.28 -7.79 -2.79
N GLU A 47 8.89 -6.86 -1.91
CA GLU A 47 7.96 -7.13 -0.81
C GLU A 47 6.58 -7.56 -1.32
N ALA A 48 6.07 -6.88 -2.34
CA ALA A 48 4.77 -7.19 -2.94
C ALA A 48 4.75 -8.59 -3.59
N VAL A 49 5.77 -8.92 -4.39
CA VAL A 49 5.91 -10.24 -5.02
C VAL A 49 6.11 -11.33 -3.96
N HIS A 50 6.90 -11.07 -2.93
CA HIS A 50 7.09 -12.01 -1.83
C HIS A 50 5.79 -12.29 -1.08
N ALA A 51 5.01 -11.26 -0.76
CA ALA A 51 3.72 -11.39 -0.10
C ALA A 51 2.70 -12.17 -0.97
N ASP A 52 2.69 -11.94 -2.29
CA ASP A 52 1.88 -12.70 -3.23
C ASP A 52 2.22 -14.20 -3.20
N HIS A 53 3.53 -14.53 -3.21
CA HIS A 53 4.00 -15.91 -3.14
C HIS A 53 3.69 -16.57 -1.79
N LEU A 54 3.67 -15.83 -0.68
CA LEU A 54 3.25 -16.35 0.63
C LEU A 54 1.75 -16.68 0.67
N GLY A 55 0.93 -16.08 -0.21
CA GLY A 55 -0.50 -16.32 -0.31
C GLY A 55 -1.36 -15.33 0.48
N PHE A 56 -0.91 -14.07 0.60
CA PHE A 56 -1.81 -13.00 1.01
C PHE A 56 -2.94 -12.84 0.00
N ASP A 57 -4.14 -12.54 0.50
CA ASP A 57 -5.34 -12.42 -0.34
C ASP A 57 -5.40 -11.09 -1.10
N PHE A 58 -4.71 -10.06 -0.59
CA PHE A 58 -4.58 -8.74 -1.19
C PHE A 58 -3.16 -8.21 -1.03
N ILE A 59 -2.70 -7.47 -2.04
CA ILE A 59 -1.39 -6.78 -2.04
C ILE A 59 -1.64 -5.28 -2.07
N GLY A 60 -1.17 -4.55 -1.06
CA GLY A 60 -1.30 -3.11 -0.92
C GLY A 60 0.02 -2.37 -1.09
N THR A 61 -0.01 -1.19 -1.72
CA THR A 61 1.16 -0.30 -1.87
C THR A 61 1.22 0.77 -0.77
N THR A 62 0.60 0.50 0.37
CA THR A 62 0.34 1.41 1.49
C THR A 62 1.58 2.13 2.00
N LEU A 63 2.72 1.43 2.03
CA LEU A 63 3.94 1.90 2.67
C LEU A 63 5.00 2.44 1.69
N VAL A 64 4.67 2.59 0.40
CA VAL A 64 5.55 3.21 -0.59
C VAL A 64 5.90 4.65 -0.19
N GLY A 65 7.20 4.93 -0.08
CA GLY A 65 7.73 6.22 0.37
C GLY A 65 7.84 6.38 1.89
N TYR A 66 7.31 5.44 2.68
CA TYR A 66 7.28 5.53 4.15
C TYR A 66 8.31 4.65 4.87
N THR A 67 9.02 3.79 4.16
CA THR A 67 10.06 2.93 4.73
C THR A 67 11.45 3.41 4.34
N PRO A 68 12.51 3.02 5.06
CA PRO A 68 13.89 3.34 4.65
C PRO A 68 14.22 2.86 3.23
N GLN A 69 13.66 1.70 2.81
CA GLN A 69 13.88 1.09 1.51
C GLN A 69 13.19 1.84 0.36
N SER A 70 12.05 2.45 0.64
CA SER A 70 11.26 3.20 -0.35
C SER A 70 11.31 4.72 -0.16
N LYS A 71 12.18 5.20 0.73
CA LYS A 71 12.29 6.63 1.03
C LYS A 71 12.63 7.44 -0.23
N GLY A 72 11.80 8.43 -0.52
CA GLY A 72 11.95 9.29 -1.70
C GLY A 72 11.29 8.73 -2.96
N THR A 73 10.76 7.52 -2.94
CA THR A 73 9.94 6.99 -4.04
C THR A 73 8.57 7.64 -4.01
N HIS A 74 8.15 8.17 -5.15
CA HIS A 74 6.79 8.64 -5.36
C HIS A 74 6.03 7.64 -6.23
N ILE A 75 4.85 7.25 -5.78
CA ILE A 75 4.07 6.17 -6.40
C ILE A 75 3.71 6.46 -7.87
N GLU A 76 3.61 7.74 -8.25
CA GLU A 76 3.29 8.20 -9.61
C GLU A 76 4.48 8.27 -10.57
N GLU A 77 5.70 8.04 -10.11
CA GLU A 77 6.91 8.13 -10.95
C GLU A 77 6.80 7.23 -12.18
N ASN A 78 7.27 7.75 -13.33
CA ASN A 78 7.28 7.05 -14.61
C ASN A 78 5.92 6.42 -14.97
N ASP A 79 4.84 7.17 -14.76
CA ASP A 79 3.47 6.69 -14.98
C ASP A 79 3.16 5.43 -14.16
N PHE A 80 3.39 5.52 -12.84
CA PHE A 80 3.15 4.43 -11.90
C PHE A 80 3.92 3.14 -12.21
N GLU A 81 5.17 3.26 -12.60
CA GLU A 81 6.02 2.12 -12.99
C GLU A 81 6.04 1.02 -11.92
N LEU A 82 6.14 1.39 -10.65
CA LEU A 82 6.09 0.43 -9.53
C LEU A 82 4.79 -0.40 -9.55
N ILE A 83 3.64 0.26 -9.69
CA ILE A 83 2.32 -0.41 -9.75
C ILE A 83 2.24 -1.33 -10.97
N ARG A 84 2.70 -0.87 -12.14
CA ARG A 84 2.68 -1.68 -13.37
C ARG A 84 3.54 -2.93 -13.24
N ASN A 85 4.74 -2.79 -12.66
CA ASN A 85 5.64 -3.92 -12.45
C ASN A 85 5.05 -4.93 -11.47
N ILE A 86 4.51 -4.47 -10.34
CA ILE A 86 3.84 -5.36 -9.37
C ILE A 86 2.68 -6.09 -10.05
N LEU A 87 1.78 -5.38 -10.73
CA LEU A 87 0.60 -5.97 -11.40
C LEU A 87 0.96 -7.00 -12.47
N ALA A 88 2.15 -6.89 -13.09
CA ALA A 88 2.60 -7.87 -14.09
C ALA A 88 2.98 -9.23 -13.47
N ASP A 89 3.39 -9.25 -12.19
CA ASP A 89 4.01 -10.42 -11.58
C ASP A 89 3.20 -11.04 -10.42
N ILE A 90 2.21 -10.31 -9.87
CA ILE A 90 1.35 -10.84 -8.81
C ILE A 90 0.08 -11.51 -9.38
N ARG A 91 -0.51 -12.41 -8.60
CA ARG A 91 -1.75 -13.13 -8.94
C ARG A 91 -2.95 -12.65 -8.12
N HIS A 92 -2.69 -12.15 -6.92
CA HIS A 92 -3.73 -11.67 -6.02
C HIS A 92 -4.12 -10.22 -6.33
N PRO A 93 -5.35 -9.81 -6.01
CA PRO A 93 -5.82 -8.46 -6.25
C PRO A 93 -4.93 -7.41 -5.58
N MET A 94 -4.54 -6.36 -6.34
CA MET A 94 -3.82 -5.21 -5.81
C MET A 94 -4.79 -4.14 -5.32
N ILE A 95 -4.49 -3.57 -4.16
CA ILE A 95 -5.11 -2.35 -3.63
C ILE A 95 -4.07 -1.23 -3.73
N ALA A 96 -4.30 -0.29 -4.66
CA ALA A 96 -3.42 0.87 -4.81
C ALA A 96 -3.67 1.86 -3.68
N GLU A 97 -2.66 2.10 -2.87
CA GLU A 97 -2.71 2.99 -1.71
C GLU A 97 -1.38 3.72 -1.53
N GLY A 98 -1.38 4.78 -0.73
CA GLY A 98 -0.20 5.60 -0.47
C GLY A 98 -0.05 6.74 -1.48
N ASN A 99 -0.23 7.98 -0.99
CA ASN A 99 -0.08 9.22 -1.78
C ASN A 99 -0.95 9.31 -3.05
N ILE A 100 -2.06 8.59 -3.10
CA ILE A 100 -3.11 8.79 -4.12
C ILE A 100 -3.93 10.01 -3.69
N ASP A 101 -3.53 11.18 -4.13
CA ASP A 101 -3.99 12.46 -3.60
C ASP A 101 -4.71 13.35 -4.63
N THR A 102 -4.95 12.81 -5.82
CA THR A 102 -5.76 13.46 -6.86
C THR A 102 -6.72 12.45 -7.52
N PRO A 103 -7.88 12.93 -8.05
CA PRO A 103 -8.79 12.06 -8.81
C PRO A 103 -8.13 11.42 -10.04
N GLN A 104 -7.19 12.12 -10.68
CA GLN A 104 -6.46 11.64 -11.85
C GLN A 104 -5.57 10.45 -11.50
N LYS A 105 -4.83 10.52 -10.37
CA LYS A 105 -4.04 9.39 -9.86
C LYS A 105 -4.93 8.19 -9.56
N ALA A 106 -6.05 8.41 -8.86
CA ALA A 106 -7.00 7.34 -8.53
C ALA A 106 -7.55 6.66 -9.78
N ARG A 107 -7.95 7.45 -10.80
CA ARG A 107 -8.39 6.92 -12.08
C ARG A 107 -7.29 6.12 -12.77
N ARG A 108 -6.06 6.68 -12.82
CA ARG A 108 -4.94 6.05 -13.51
C ARG A 108 -4.59 4.68 -12.95
N VAL A 109 -4.53 4.50 -11.63
CA VAL A 109 -4.22 3.20 -11.03
C VAL A 109 -5.29 2.14 -11.31
N ILE A 110 -6.56 2.52 -11.39
CA ILE A 110 -7.64 1.62 -11.80
C ILE A 110 -7.50 1.24 -13.28
N GLU A 111 -7.18 2.20 -14.16
CA GLU A 111 -6.92 1.92 -15.60
C GLU A 111 -5.73 0.96 -15.80
N LEU A 112 -4.75 0.99 -14.90
CA LEU A 112 -3.60 0.07 -14.92
C LEU A 112 -3.95 -1.34 -14.47
N GLY A 113 -5.08 -1.55 -13.82
CA GLY A 113 -5.56 -2.87 -13.40
C GLY A 113 -5.59 -3.09 -11.89
N ALA A 114 -5.38 -2.06 -11.06
CA ALA A 114 -5.60 -2.19 -9.64
C ALA A 114 -7.05 -2.57 -9.34
N HIS A 115 -7.25 -3.52 -8.43
CA HIS A 115 -8.58 -4.00 -8.04
C HIS A 115 -9.40 -2.91 -7.35
N SER A 116 -8.75 -2.11 -6.53
CA SER A 116 -9.35 -0.97 -5.86
C SER A 116 -8.29 0.08 -5.50
N VAL A 117 -8.76 1.24 -5.05
CA VAL A 117 -7.89 2.35 -4.64
C VAL A 117 -8.33 2.89 -3.29
N VAL A 118 -7.35 3.21 -2.44
CA VAL A 118 -7.58 3.88 -1.15
C VAL A 118 -7.08 5.32 -1.24
N VAL A 119 -7.97 6.25 -0.91
CA VAL A 119 -7.66 7.68 -0.82
C VAL A 119 -7.86 8.12 0.63
N GLY A 120 -6.79 8.51 1.28
CA GLY A 120 -6.77 8.79 2.72
C GLY A 120 -6.79 10.28 3.06
N SER A 121 -5.67 10.80 3.51
CA SER A 121 -5.51 12.13 4.14
C SER A 121 -6.09 13.30 3.35
N ILE A 122 -6.07 13.24 2.03
CA ILE A 122 -6.61 14.29 1.17
C ILE A 122 -8.15 14.40 1.23
N ILE A 123 -8.83 13.37 1.71
CA ILE A 123 -10.28 13.40 1.93
C ILE A 123 -10.61 13.58 3.41
N THR A 124 -9.87 12.91 4.29
CA THR A 124 -10.21 12.78 5.71
C THR A 124 -9.57 13.86 6.60
N ARG A 125 -8.64 14.66 6.08
CA ARG A 125 -7.92 15.70 6.82
C ARG A 125 -8.09 17.07 6.17
N PRO A 126 -9.15 17.83 6.52
CA PRO A 126 -9.41 19.17 5.94
C PRO A 126 -8.23 20.13 6.08
N GLN A 127 -7.45 20.04 7.18
CA GLN A 127 -6.27 20.84 7.39
C GLN A 127 -5.16 20.60 6.33
N VAL A 128 -5.05 19.39 5.80
CA VAL A 128 -4.10 19.08 4.71
C VAL A 128 -4.54 19.76 3.42
N ILE A 129 -5.85 19.73 3.15
CA ILE A 129 -6.44 20.38 1.98
C ILE A 129 -6.24 21.89 2.08
N THR A 130 -6.63 22.50 3.22
CA THR A 130 -6.47 23.93 3.48
C THR A 130 -5.02 24.39 3.30
N LYS A 131 -4.07 23.62 3.86
CA LYS A 131 -2.63 23.94 3.72
C LYS A 131 -2.21 24.00 2.26
N ARG A 132 -2.70 23.10 1.39
CA ARG A 132 -2.39 23.11 -0.05
C ARG A 132 -2.85 24.41 -0.73
N PHE A 133 -4.07 24.87 -0.42
CA PHE A 133 -4.58 26.15 -0.94
C PHE A 133 -3.72 27.33 -0.44
N VAL A 134 -3.49 27.42 0.86
CA VAL A 134 -2.68 28.51 1.44
C VAL A 134 -1.28 28.54 0.85
N SER A 135 -0.58 27.40 0.80
CA SER A 135 0.77 27.34 0.24
C SER A 135 0.83 27.80 -1.23
N CYS A 136 -0.19 27.47 -2.01
CA CYS A 136 -0.27 27.92 -3.41
C CYS A 136 -0.50 29.44 -3.52
N MET A 137 -1.30 30.01 -2.62
CA MET A 137 -1.59 31.46 -2.59
C MET A 137 -0.41 32.29 -2.07
N GLU A 138 0.45 31.70 -1.25
CA GLU A 138 1.63 32.36 -0.64
C GLU A 138 2.88 32.29 -1.55
N GLN A 139 2.87 31.44 -2.59
CA GLN A 139 3.94 31.45 -3.60
C GLN A 139 3.76 32.68 -4.50
N THR A 140 4.43 33.76 -4.12
CA THR A 140 4.71 34.89 -5.01
C THR A 140 5.92 34.52 -5.86
N ASP A 141 5.81 34.67 -7.19
CA ASP A 141 6.87 34.51 -8.19
C ASP A 141 8.11 35.37 -7.86
#